data_f40de5656210535602a6f768586e1eb9
#
_entry.id   f40de5656210535602a6f768586e1eb9
#
_cell.length_a   1.000
_cell.length_b   1.000
_cell.length_c   1.000
_cell.angle_alpha   90.00
_cell.angle_beta   90.00
_cell.angle_gamma   90.00
#
_symmetry.space_group_name_H-M   'P 1'
#
loop_
_entity.id
_entity.type
_entity.pdbx_description
1 polymer ?
#
loop_
_entity_poly.entity_id
_entity_poly.type
_entity_poly.pdbx_seq_one_letter_code
_entity_poly.pdbx_strand_id
1 'polypeptide(L)'
;MRSVIFFLMLALAPCAAAQTETVTVSNNLIETTTTQITVPAGTQVLLHLQSPIDTKSAKVGDGVYCRTSFPVTQNNVAVIPAGTYVKGKIAQVKRAGRIKGRAEILFNFTTMIFPNGYTIDLPGALENAPGSRNSTVADKEGTVKADSQKGKDAGTVARTGATGAVIGAVASGGKGAGIGGLAGAAVGLGQVLFTRGQDVRIDQDTALEMVLERPLTVDVMNATPAQAENSIRPRVTNGNRLPMPSSPAPK
;
A
#
# COMPACT_ATOMS: atom_id res chain seq x y z
N MET A 1 48.22 -65.18 -55.79
CA MET A 1 49.54 -64.79 -56.41
C MET A 1 50.08 -63.68 -55.52
N ARG A 2 51.08 -64.04 -54.73
CA ARG A 2 52.45 -63.53 -54.77
C ARG A 2 52.49 -62.02 -54.53
N SER A 3 53.09 -61.51 -53.52
CA SER A 3 54.40 -61.57 -52.90
C SER A 3 54.77 -60.13 -52.53
N VAL A 4 55.35 -59.69 -51.55
CA VAL A 4 56.60 -59.81 -50.83
C VAL A 4 56.74 -58.54 -49.96
N ILE A 5 56.87 -58.72 -48.71
CA ILE A 5 57.86 -58.21 -47.74
C ILE A 5 58.60 -56.91 -48.12
N PHE A 6 58.54 -55.89 -47.23
CA PHE A 6 59.80 -55.29 -46.77
C PHE A 6 59.64 -54.70 -45.34
N PHE A 7 60.57 -55.13 -44.52
CA PHE A 7 60.87 -54.73 -43.16
C PHE A 7 61.55 -53.35 -43.17
N LEU A 8 61.13 -52.45 -42.31
CA LEU A 8 62.05 -51.45 -41.79
C LEU A 8 61.71 -51.08 -40.35
N MET A 9 62.55 -51.59 -39.45
CA MET A 9 62.61 -51.15 -38.05
C MET A 9 63.24 -49.77 -37.99
N LEU A 10 62.54 -48.84 -37.31
CA LEU A 10 63.19 -47.61 -36.84
C LEU A 10 62.81 -47.36 -35.41
N ALA A 11 63.79 -47.33 -34.53
CA ALA A 11 63.67 -47.07 -33.11
C ALA A 11 63.10 -45.71 -32.82
N LEU A 12 62.20 -45.64 -31.92
CA LEU A 12 61.62 -44.39 -31.44
C LEU A 12 61.79 -44.31 -29.93
N ALA A 13 62.52 -43.27 -29.48
CA ALA A 13 62.68 -42.90 -28.08
C ALA A 13 61.39 -42.48 -27.42
N PRO A 14 61.13 -42.70 -26.11
CA PRO A 14 59.98 -42.24 -25.43
C PRO A 14 60.09 -40.73 -25.14
N CYS A 15 59.23 -39.92 -25.75
CA CYS A 15 59.06 -38.53 -25.40
C CYS A 15 58.27 -38.52 -24.11
N ALA A 16 58.83 -38.00 -23.02
CA ALA A 16 58.15 -37.77 -21.75
C ALA A 16 57.11 -36.71 -21.95
N ALA A 17 55.81 -37.15 -21.96
CA ALA A 17 54.69 -36.25 -21.93
C ALA A 17 54.56 -35.62 -20.54
N ALA A 18 54.88 -34.33 -20.44
CA ALA A 18 54.57 -33.50 -19.29
C ALA A 18 53.04 -33.48 -19.14
N GLN A 19 52.54 -34.11 -18.08
CA GLN A 19 51.13 -33.98 -17.67
C GLN A 19 50.92 -32.59 -17.11
N THR A 20 50.29 -31.73 -17.88
CA THR A 20 49.77 -30.47 -17.40
C THR A 20 48.53 -30.82 -16.55
N GLU A 21 48.66 -30.83 -15.24
CA GLU A 21 47.54 -30.88 -14.33
C GLU A 21 46.69 -29.60 -14.56
N THR A 22 45.64 -29.74 -15.29
CA THR A 22 44.56 -28.74 -15.32
C THR A 22 43.87 -28.74 -13.96
N VAL A 23 44.27 -27.78 -13.11
CA VAL A 23 43.56 -27.46 -11.91
C VAL A 23 42.15 -26.97 -12.35
N THR A 24 41.20 -27.88 -12.31
CA THR A 24 39.80 -27.56 -12.46
C THR A 24 39.40 -26.79 -11.21
N VAL A 25 39.48 -25.46 -11.28
CA VAL A 25 38.84 -24.60 -10.28
C VAL A 25 37.35 -24.86 -10.42
N SER A 26 36.81 -25.74 -9.59
CA SER A 26 35.38 -25.84 -9.35
C SER A 26 34.94 -24.49 -8.77
N ASN A 27 34.46 -23.60 -9.64
CA ASN A 27 33.63 -22.50 -9.21
C ASN A 27 32.36 -23.12 -8.58
N ASN A 28 32.41 -23.38 -7.29
CA ASN A 28 31.22 -23.50 -6.46
C ASN A 28 30.52 -22.13 -6.55
N LEU A 29 29.78 -21.93 -7.60
CA LEU A 29 28.69 -20.98 -7.59
C LEU A 29 27.82 -21.44 -6.40
N ILE A 30 27.90 -20.69 -5.33
CA ILE A 30 26.89 -20.77 -4.26
C ILE A 30 25.59 -20.43 -4.99
N GLU A 31 24.88 -21.45 -5.44
CA GLU A 31 23.50 -21.31 -5.85
C GLU A 31 22.77 -20.82 -4.60
N THR A 32 22.68 -19.52 -4.48
CA THR A 32 21.80 -18.89 -3.48
C THR A 32 20.41 -19.35 -3.87
N THR A 33 19.93 -20.41 -3.23
CA THR A 33 18.56 -20.90 -3.43
C THR A 33 17.63 -19.82 -2.96
N THR A 34 17.27 -18.93 -3.87
CA THR A 34 16.31 -17.87 -3.63
C THR A 34 14.94 -18.53 -3.46
N THR A 35 14.49 -18.59 -2.22
CA THR A 35 13.16 -19.13 -1.92
C THR A 35 12.12 -18.09 -2.32
N GLN A 36 11.52 -18.28 -3.48
CA GLN A 36 10.42 -17.45 -3.96
C GLN A 36 9.09 -17.99 -3.44
N ILE A 37 8.28 -17.11 -2.87
CA ILE A 37 6.90 -17.42 -2.48
C ILE A 37 5.96 -16.52 -3.28
N THR A 38 4.93 -17.14 -3.86
CA THR A 38 3.91 -16.43 -4.60
C THR A 38 2.70 -16.19 -3.70
N VAL A 39 2.35 -14.94 -3.52
CA VAL A 39 1.11 -14.50 -2.86
C VAL A 39 0.01 -14.51 -3.92
N PRO A 40 -1.11 -15.23 -3.72
CA PRO A 40 -2.17 -15.32 -4.72
C PRO A 40 -2.89 -14.00 -4.93
N ALA A 41 -3.46 -13.80 -6.12
CA ALA A 41 -4.41 -12.73 -6.37
C ALA A 41 -5.61 -12.84 -5.42
N GLY A 42 -6.22 -11.72 -5.06
CA GLY A 42 -7.30 -11.66 -4.08
C GLY A 42 -6.83 -11.60 -2.62
N THR A 43 -5.51 -11.63 -2.37
CA THR A 43 -4.99 -11.44 -1.01
C THR A 43 -5.22 -10.01 -0.56
N GLN A 44 -5.83 -9.84 0.62
CA GLN A 44 -6.07 -8.55 1.24
C GLN A 44 -4.85 -8.12 2.06
N VAL A 45 -4.50 -6.84 1.91
CA VAL A 45 -3.40 -6.21 2.65
C VAL A 45 -3.92 -4.96 3.35
N LEU A 46 -3.83 -4.94 4.67
CA LEU A 46 -4.21 -3.77 5.46
C LEU A 46 -3.09 -2.73 5.44
N LEU A 47 -3.48 -1.51 5.09
CA LEU A 47 -2.59 -0.36 4.97
C LEU A 47 -3.05 0.78 5.86
N HIS A 48 -2.12 1.63 6.29
CA HIS A 48 -2.39 2.96 6.86
C HIS A 48 -1.88 4.03 5.91
N LEU A 49 -2.72 5.02 5.65
CA LEU A 49 -2.38 6.16 4.82
C LEU A 49 -1.37 7.07 5.54
N GLN A 50 -0.26 7.41 4.89
CA GLN A 50 0.79 8.25 5.50
C GLN A 50 0.58 9.75 5.25
N SER A 51 -0.11 10.11 4.18
CA SER A 51 -0.39 11.51 3.84
C SER A 51 -1.87 11.69 3.53
N PRO A 52 -2.53 12.73 4.07
CA PRO A 52 -3.95 12.94 3.83
C PRO A 52 -4.22 13.24 2.36
N ILE A 53 -5.36 12.79 1.86
CA ILE A 53 -5.81 12.99 0.48
C ILE A 53 -7.12 13.77 0.51
N ASP A 54 -7.19 14.88 -0.24
CA ASP A 54 -8.40 15.71 -0.35
C ASP A 54 -8.65 16.04 -1.82
N THR A 55 -9.86 15.76 -2.32
CA THR A 55 -10.25 16.09 -3.70
C THR A 55 -10.19 17.56 -4.05
N LYS A 56 -10.08 18.46 -3.04
CA LYS A 56 -9.89 19.90 -3.29
C LYS A 56 -8.52 20.24 -3.84
N SER A 57 -7.48 19.57 -3.32
CA SER A 57 -6.08 19.84 -3.62
C SER A 57 -5.46 18.77 -4.53
N ALA A 58 -5.96 17.54 -4.49
CA ALA A 58 -5.43 16.41 -5.23
C ALA A 58 -5.51 16.60 -6.74
N LYS A 59 -4.47 16.14 -7.43
CA LYS A 59 -4.34 16.15 -8.89
C LYS A 59 -4.06 14.73 -9.39
N VAL A 60 -4.43 14.48 -10.63
CA VAL A 60 -4.03 13.24 -11.32
C VAL A 60 -2.51 13.17 -11.40
N GLY A 61 -1.95 12.03 -11.02
CA GLY A 61 -0.51 11.80 -10.94
C GLY A 61 0.12 12.04 -9.57
N ASP A 62 -0.58 12.65 -8.62
CA ASP A 62 -0.08 12.81 -7.25
C ASP A 62 0.19 11.46 -6.60
N GLY A 63 1.24 11.40 -5.77
CA GLY A 63 1.65 10.20 -5.06
C GLY A 63 0.74 9.91 -3.86
N VAL A 64 0.38 8.65 -3.71
CA VAL A 64 -0.29 8.10 -2.51
C VAL A 64 0.72 7.22 -1.78
N TYR A 65 0.88 7.45 -0.48
CA TYR A 65 1.86 6.74 0.34
C TYR A 65 1.14 6.04 1.49
N CYS A 66 1.35 4.74 1.59
CA CYS A 66 0.78 3.92 2.64
C CYS A 66 1.86 3.06 3.29
N ARG A 67 1.52 2.45 4.43
CA ARG A 67 2.36 1.49 5.12
C ARG A 67 1.52 0.29 5.55
N THR A 68 2.04 -0.92 5.41
CA THR A 68 1.36 -2.13 5.87
C THR A 68 1.24 -2.13 7.40
N SER A 69 0.04 -2.44 7.89
CA SER A 69 -0.27 -2.51 9.32
C SER A 69 0.11 -3.85 9.92
N PHE A 70 -0.19 -4.91 9.20
CA PHE A 70 0.05 -6.29 9.63
C PHE A 70 0.86 -7.04 8.57
N PRO A 71 1.63 -8.06 8.99
CA PRO A 71 2.34 -8.90 8.05
C PRO A 71 1.36 -9.80 7.29
N VAL A 72 1.60 -9.98 5.99
CA VAL A 72 0.93 -11.01 5.20
C VAL A 72 1.77 -12.28 5.24
N THR A 73 1.19 -13.35 5.73
CA THR A 73 1.85 -14.65 5.88
C THR A 73 1.34 -15.63 4.83
N GLN A 74 2.25 -16.38 4.24
CA GLN A 74 1.95 -17.48 3.33
C GLN A 74 2.82 -18.69 3.73
N ASN A 75 2.20 -19.86 3.83
CA ASN A 75 2.90 -21.08 4.27
C ASN A 75 3.70 -20.89 5.58
N ASN A 76 3.12 -20.19 6.54
CA ASN A 76 3.72 -19.85 7.84
C ASN A 76 4.99 -18.97 7.77
N VAL A 77 5.24 -18.33 6.63
CA VAL A 77 6.33 -17.37 6.41
C VAL A 77 5.73 -15.98 6.19
N ALA A 78 6.26 -14.97 6.86
CA ALA A 78 5.87 -13.58 6.60
C ALA A 78 6.47 -13.13 5.28
N VAL A 79 5.63 -13.06 4.23
CA VAL A 79 6.04 -12.67 2.88
C VAL A 79 6.07 -11.15 2.73
N ILE A 80 5.09 -10.46 3.31
CA ILE A 80 5.05 -9.00 3.37
C ILE A 80 5.09 -8.62 4.84
N PRO A 81 6.20 -8.09 5.36
CA PRO A 81 6.30 -7.69 6.76
C PRO A 81 5.47 -6.44 7.04
N ALA A 82 5.08 -6.26 8.30
CA ALA A 82 4.51 -5.00 8.75
C ALA A 82 5.51 -3.86 8.57
N GLY A 83 5.02 -2.67 8.28
CA GLY A 83 5.88 -1.50 8.05
C GLY A 83 6.42 -1.38 6.62
N THR A 84 6.07 -2.30 5.72
CA THR A 84 6.39 -2.20 4.29
C THR A 84 5.69 -0.98 3.69
N TYR A 85 6.43 -0.17 2.94
CA TYR A 85 5.88 0.99 2.26
C TYR A 85 5.20 0.59 0.96
N VAL A 86 4.01 1.15 0.74
CA VAL A 86 3.24 0.97 -0.48
C VAL A 86 3.02 2.35 -1.11
N LYS A 87 3.46 2.48 -2.36
CA LYS A 87 3.31 3.69 -3.15
C LYS A 87 2.27 3.47 -4.23
N GLY A 88 1.40 4.45 -4.38
CA GLY A 88 0.42 4.52 -5.44
C GLY A 88 0.42 5.88 -6.13
N LYS A 89 -0.45 6.02 -7.11
CA LYS A 89 -0.71 7.27 -7.84
C LYS A 89 -2.20 7.51 -7.96
N ILE A 90 -2.61 8.76 -7.91
CA ILE A 90 -3.97 9.16 -8.19
C ILE A 90 -4.21 9.05 -9.69
N ALA A 91 -5.12 8.16 -10.09
CA ALA A 91 -5.49 7.93 -11.47
C ALA A 91 -6.59 8.89 -11.94
N GLN A 92 -7.55 9.20 -11.06
CA GLN A 92 -8.66 10.09 -11.37
C GLN A 92 -9.09 10.91 -10.15
N VAL A 93 -9.43 12.16 -10.37
CA VAL A 93 -10.02 13.06 -9.37
C VAL A 93 -11.22 13.77 -9.97
N LYS A 94 -12.34 13.72 -9.27
CA LYS A 94 -13.55 14.46 -9.61
C LYS A 94 -14.05 15.17 -8.37
N ARG A 95 -14.17 16.47 -8.44
CA ARG A 95 -14.74 17.30 -7.34
C ARG A 95 -16.24 17.24 -7.31
N ALA A 96 -16.80 17.43 -6.13
CA ALA A 96 -18.23 17.53 -5.97
C ALA A 96 -18.82 18.68 -6.79
N GLY A 97 -19.88 18.40 -7.53
CA GLY A 97 -20.68 19.40 -8.23
C GLY A 97 -21.62 20.17 -7.29
N ARG A 98 -22.20 21.27 -7.78
CA ARG A 98 -23.22 22.03 -7.03
C ARG A 98 -24.57 21.33 -7.02
N ILE A 99 -25.06 20.91 -8.18
CA ILE A 99 -26.42 20.35 -8.33
C ILE A 99 -26.38 18.83 -8.40
N LYS A 100 -25.43 18.27 -9.10
CA LYS A 100 -25.26 16.83 -9.28
C LYS A 100 -23.77 16.48 -9.31
N GLY A 101 -23.45 15.35 -8.75
CA GLY A 101 -22.10 14.80 -8.77
C GLY A 101 -21.48 14.75 -7.38
N ARG A 102 -21.11 13.55 -7.01
CA ARG A 102 -20.33 13.26 -5.79
C ARG A 102 -18.87 13.46 -6.12
N ALA A 103 -18.08 13.85 -5.14
CA ALA A 103 -16.64 13.81 -5.31
C ALA A 103 -16.19 12.35 -5.42
N GLU A 104 -15.24 12.10 -6.31
CA GLU A 104 -14.69 10.77 -6.58
C GLU A 104 -13.18 10.89 -6.69
N ILE A 105 -12.48 9.89 -6.17
CA ILE A 105 -11.04 9.74 -6.31
C ILE A 105 -10.72 8.27 -6.57
N LEU A 106 -9.90 8.02 -7.58
CA LEU A 106 -9.36 6.70 -7.88
C LEU A 106 -7.85 6.77 -7.75
N PHE A 107 -7.28 5.84 -7.01
CA PHE A 107 -5.84 5.69 -6.93
C PHE A 107 -5.45 4.21 -7.02
N ASN A 108 -4.36 3.94 -7.70
CA ASN A 108 -3.84 2.61 -7.92
C ASN A 108 -2.51 2.47 -7.20
N PHE A 109 -2.29 1.35 -6.55
CA PHE A 109 -1.02 1.00 -5.97
C PHE A 109 -0.10 0.45 -7.06
N THR A 110 1.14 0.91 -7.07
CA THR A 110 2.09 0.58 -8.15
C THR A 110 3.35 -0.07 -7.66
N THR A 111 3.77 0.22 -6.43
CA THR A 111 5.10 -0.18 -5.96
C THR A 111 5.05 -0.52 -4.47
N MET A 112 5.71 -1.59 -4.10
CA MET A 112 5.95 -1.98 -2.72
C MET A 112 7.44 -1.90 -2.42
N ILE A 113 7.81 -1.27 -1.29
CA ILE A 113 9.19 -1.08 -0.83
C ILE A 113 9.30 -1.72 0.54
N PHE A 114 10.07 -2.78 0.63
CA PHE A 114 10.32 -3.52 1.85
C PHE A 114 11.23 -2.75 2.81
N PRO A 115 11.23 -3.07 4.12
CA PRO A 115 12.07 -2.38 5.09
C PRO A 115 13.58 -2.46 4.82
N ASN A 116 14.02 -3.47 4.07
CA ASN A 116 15.42 -3.64 3.64
C ASN A 116 15.78 -2.87 2.36
N GLY A 117 14.82 -2.12 1.77
CA GLY A 117 14.99 -1.36 0.52
C GLY A 117 14.67 -2.15 -0.75
N TYR A 118 14.37 -3.45 -0.65
CA TYR A 118 13.91 -4.22 -1.81
C TYR A 118 12.59 -3.66 -2.35
N THR A 119 12.51 -3.51 -3.65
CA THR A 119 11.35 -2.87 -4.31
C THR A 119 10.79 -3.78 -5.38
N ILE A 120 9.47 -3.93 -5.37
CA ILE A 120 8.74 -4.72 -6.38
C ILE A 120 7.54 -3.93 -6.92
N ASP A 121 7.15 -4.25 -8.13
CA ASP A 121 5.91 -3.74 -8.71
C ASP A 121 4.70 -4.42 -8.07
N LEU A 122 3.75 -3.59 -7.67
CA LEU A 122 2.57 -4.04 -6.94
C LEU A 122 1.31 -3.76 -7.75
N PRO A 123 0.68 -4.78 -8.35
CA PRO A 123 -0.63 -4.64 -8.97
C PRO A 123 -1.72 -4.75 -7.90
N GLY A 124 -2.10 -3.65 -7.30
CA GLY A 124 -3.10 -3.63 -6.23
C GLY A 124 -4.15 -2.54 -6.43
N ALA A 125 -5.40 -2.88 -6.17
CA ALA A 125 -6.53 -1.96 -6.12
C ALA A 125 -7.01 -1.74 -4.69
N LEU A 126 -7.62 -0.60 -4.43
CA LEU A 126 -8.28 -0.34 -3.16
C LEU A 126 -9.61 -1.11 -3.11
N GLU A 127 -9.79 -1.96 -2.11
CA GLU A 127 -11.04 -2.69 -1.90
C GLU A 127 -11.98 -1.94 -0.95
N ASN A 128 -11.43 -1.40 0.13
CA ASN A 128 -12.22 -0.74 1.16
C ASN A 128 -11.39 0.35 1.87
N ALA A 129 -12.09 1.33 2.44
CA ALA A 129 -11.51 2.41 3.23
C ALA A 129 -12.33 2.63 4.53
N PRO A 130 -12.28 1.68 5.48
CA PRO A 130 -13.15 1.69 6.66
C PRO A 130 -12.96 2.90 7.58
N GLY A 131 -11.81 3.54 7.51
CA GLY A 131 -11.49 4.74 8.30
C GLY A 131 -11.91 6.07 7.64
N SER A 132 -12.48 6.07 6.45
CA SER A 132 -12.88 7.31 5.79
C SER A 132 -14.22 7.82 6.35
N ARG A 133 -14.28 9.09 6.74
CA ARG A 133 -15.44 9.65 7.46
C ARG A 133 -16.67 9.90 6.59
N ASN A 134 -16.47 10.26 5.33
CA ASN A 134 -17.54 10.76 4.44
C ASN A 134 -17.46 10.14 3.05
N SER A 135 -16.89 8.95 2.94
CA SER A 135 -16.70 8.31 1.64
C SER A 135 -16.64 6.79 1.76
N THR A 136 -17.09 6.13 0.72
CA THR A 136 -17.10 4.67 0.60
C THR A 136 -16.48 4.28 -0.73
N VAL A 137 -15.87 3.10 -0.78
CA VAL A 137 -15.41 2.52 -2.06
C VAL A 137 -16.64 2.03 -2.82
N ALA A 138 -16.80 2.51 -4.04
CA ALA A 138 -18.02 2.29 -4.82
C ALA A 138 -17.88 1.19 -5.86
N ASP A 139 -16.68 0.93 -6.34
CA ASP A 139 -16.42 0.04 -7.47
C ASP A 139 -15.27 -0.94 -7.13
N LYS A 140 -15.22 -2.05 -7.83
CA LYS A 140 -14.11 -3.03 -7.73
C LYS A 140 -12.75 -2.46 -8.15
N GLU A 141 -12.76 -1.36 -8.90
CA GLU A 141 -11.55 -0.63 -9.29
C GLU A 141 -10.97 0.23 -8.16
N GLY A 142 -11.66 0.30 -7.01
CA GLY A 142 -11.19 1.05 -5.85
C GLY A 142 -11.51 2.54 -5.89
N THR A 143 -12.56 2.96 -6.63
CA THR A 143 -12.99 4.36 -6.65
C THR A 143 -13.64 4.74 -5.33
N VAL A 144 -13.06 5.70 -4.62
CA VAL A 144 -13.61 6.29 -3.40
C VAL A 144 -14.57 7.41 -3.77
N LYS A 145 -15.83 7.28 -3.36
CA LYS A 145 -16.89 8.28 -3.60
C LYS A 145 -17.38 8.88 -2.30
N ALA A 146 -17.57 10.21 -2.30
CA ALA A 146 -18.19 10.89 -1.18
C ALA A 146 -19.60 10.35 -0.92
N ASP A 147 -20.04 10.34 0.33
CA ASP A 147 -21.36 9.89 0.71
C ASP A 147 -22.46 10.74 0.10
N SER A 148 -23.64 10.15 -0.08
CA SER A 148 -24.80 10.85 -0.60
C SER A 148 -25.33 11.85 0.42
N GLN A 149 -25.50 13.10 0.01
CA GLN A 149 -26.08 14.14 0.86
C GLN A 149 -27.60 14.26 0.74
N LYS A 150 -28.25 13.44 -0.09
CA LYS A 150 -29.70 13.54 -0.35
C LYS A 150 -30.57 13.61 0.93
N GLY A 151 -30.19 12.84 1.96
CA GLY A 151 -30.88 12.85 3.23
C GLY A 151 -30.72 14.18 4.00
N LYS A 152 -29.50 14.74 3.97
CA LYS A 152 -29.23 16.05 4.60
C LYS A 152 -29.95 17.18 3.86
N ASP A 153 -29.94 17.13 2.54
CA ASP A 153 -30.58 18.12 1.68
C ASP A 153 -32.12 18.10 1.89
N ALA A 154 -32.73 16.91 1.90
CA ALA A 154 -34.15 16.76 2.22
C ALA A 154 -34.47 17.26 3.64
N GLY A 155 -33.62 16.97 4.61
CA GLY A 155 -33.75 17.46 5.98
C GLY A 155 -33.67 18.98 6.09
N THR A 156 -32.80 19.62 5.30
CA THR A 156 -32.69 21.08 5.24
C THR A 156 -33.97 21.71 4.71
N VAL A 157 -34.49 21.21 3.59
CA VAL A 157 -35.76 21.68 3.00
C VAL A 157 -36.91 21.49 3.97
N ALA A 158 -37.01 20.33 4.62
CA ALA A 158 -38.02 20.05 5.61
C ALA A 158 -37.96 21.00 6.82
N ARG A 159 -36.77 21.25 7.34
CA ARG A 159 -36.56 22.16 8.49
C ARG A 159 -36.92 23.61 8.13
N THR A 160 -36.43 24.12 7.01
CA THR A 160 -36.75 25.49 6.57
C THR A 160 -38.22 25.65 6.25
N GLY A 161 -38.87 24.63 5.66
CA GLY A 161 -40.28 24.57 5.44
C GLY A 161 -41.10 24.60 6.76
N ALA A 162 -40.69 23.75 7.71
CA ALA A 162 -41.36 23.72 9.04
C ALA A 162 -41.20 25.05 9.80
N THR A 163 -40.00 25.65 9.79
CA THR A 163 -39.76 26.96 10.40
C THR A 163 -40.61 28.05 9.76
N GLY A 164 -40.66 28.09 8.44
CA GLY A 164 -41.54 29.02 7.71
C GLY A 164 -43.00 28.83 8.03
N ALA A 165 -43.45 27.55 8.17
CA ALA A 165 -44.84 27.25 8.54
C ALA A 165 -45.19 27.75 9.96
N VAL A 166 -44.29 27.57 10.95
CA VAL A 166 -44.48 28.05 12.31
C VAL A 166 -44.59 29.60 12.36
N ILE A 167 -43.69 30.29 11.69
CA ILE A 167 -43.68 31.76 11.61
C ILE A 167 -44.98 32.26 10.94
N GLY A 168 -45.37 31.64 9.82
CA GLY A 168 -46.57 31.95 9.10
C GLY A 168 -47.85 31.70 9.90
N ALA A 169 -47.89 30.60 10.71
CA ALA A 169 -48.97 30.27 11.57
C ALA A 169 -49.25 31.35 12.65
N VAL A 170 -48.17 31.87 13.25
CA VAL A 170 -48.27 32.95 14.24
C VAL A 170 -48.77 34.24 13.62
N ALA A 171 -48.39 34.53 12.36
CA ALA A 171 -48.76 35.76 11.69
C ALA A 171 -50.23 35.76 11.17
N SER A 172 -50.72 34.63 10.66
CA SER A 172 -52.02 34.56 9.96
C SER A 172 -52.75 33.21 10.07
N GLY A 173 -52.49 32.48 11.14
CA GLY A 173 -53.13 31.18 11.40
C GLY A 173 -52.84 30.12 10.34
N GLY A 174 -53.79 29.24 10.06
CA GLY A 174 -53.60 28.11 9.13
C GLY A 174 -53.22 28.50 7.69
N LYS A 175 -53.79 29.60 7.17
CA LYS A 175 -53.42 30.12 5.84
C LYS A 175 -51.99 30.64 5.81
N GLY A 176 -51.55 31.32 6.86
CA GLY A 176 -50.17 31.77 7.02
C GLY A 176 -49.19 30.62 7.15
N ALA A 177 -49.53 29.54 7.84
CA ALA A 177 -48.73 28.34 7.92
C ALA A 177 -48.48 27.71 6.55
N GLY A 178 -49.47 27.61 5.68
CA GLY A 178 -49.34 27.09 4.34
C GLY A 178 -48.40 27.93 3.46
N ILE A 179 -48.62 29.25 3.43
CA ILE A 179 -47.77 30.17 2.65
C ILE A 179 -46.34 30.22 3.18
N GLY A 180 -46.19 30.31 4.51
CA GLY A 180 -44.89 30.33 5.17
C GLY A 180 -44.11 29.03 4.98
N GLY A 181 -44.80 27.89 5.03
CA GLY A 181 -44.19 26.59 4.78
C GLY A 181 -43.69 26.44 3.35
N LEU A 182 -44.47 26.86 2.35
CA LEU A 182 -44.02 26.84 0.95
C LEU A 182 -42.87 27.81 0.69
N ALA A 183 -42.93 29.01 1.22
CA ALA A 183 -41.84 29.98 1.10
C ALA A 183 -40.57 29.47 1.78
N GLY A 184 -40.66 28.89 2.98
CA GLY A 184 -39.53 28.29 3.68
C GLY A 184 -38.94 27.09 2.94
N ALA A 185 -39.80 26.24 2.34
CA ALA A 185 -39.34 25.13 1.51
C ALA A 185 -38.61 25.62 0.25
N ALA A 186 -39.11 26.68 -0.42
CA ALA A 186 -38.47 27.28 -1.58
C ALA A 186 -37.07 27.85 -1.25
N VAL A 187 -36.95 28.51 -0.08
CA VAL A 187 -35.64 28.99 0.43
C VAL A 187 -34.71 27.82 0.70
N GLY A 188 -35.22 26.76 1.35
CA GLY A 188 -34.46 25.53 1.60
C GLY A 188 -33.97 24.86 0.33
N LEU A 189 -34.80 24.76 -0.70
CA LEU A 189 -34.44 24.26 -2.03
C LEU A 189 -33.35 25.14 -2.65
N GLY A 190 -33.51 26.48 -2.60
CA GLY A 190 -32.53 27.41 -3.09
C GLY A 190 -31.15 27.18 -2.39
N GLN A 191 -31.15 27.03 -1.06
CA GLN A 191 -29.94 26.76 -0.29
C GLN A 191 -29.27 25.46 -0.74
N VAL A 192 -30.03 24.37 -0.92
CA VAL A 192 -29.50 23.06 -1.38
C VAL A 192 -28.93 23.18 -2.80
N LEU A 193 -29.55 23.93 -3.71
CA LEU A 193 -29.08 24.09 -5.08
C LEU A 193 -27.80 24.93 -5.16
N PHE A 194 -27.58 25.86 -4.21
CA PHE A 194 -26.38 26.69 -4.17
C PHE A 194 -25.25 26.07 -3.37
N THR A 195 -25.52 25.09 -2.51
CA THR A 195 -24.46 24.36 -1.77
C THR A 195 -23.74 23.36 -2.68
N ARG A 196 -22.41 23.31 -2.53
CA ARG A 196 -21.58 22.29 -3.19
C ARG A 196 -21.64 21.00 -2.41
N GLY A 197 -21.63 19.86 -3.10
CA GLY A 197 -21.52 18.54 -2.49
C GLY A 197 -20.22 18.40 -1.65
N GLN A 198 -20.16 17.36 -0.81
CA GLN A 198 -18.99 17.09 0.00
C GLN A 198 -17.85 16.58 -0.86
N ASP A 199 -16.64 17.09 -0.59
CA ASP A 199 -15.41 16.57 -1.14
C ASP A 199 -15.03 15.26 -0.39
N VAL A 200 -14.32 14.36 -1.07
CA VAL A 200 -13.68 13.20 -0.43
C VAL A 200 -12.44 13.69 0.31
N ARG A 201 -12.39 13.35 1.59
CA ARG A 201 -11.20 13.57 2.43
C ARG A 201 -10.88 12.28 3.16
N ILE A 202 -9.68 11.81 2.95
CA ILE A 202 -9.11 10.65 3.63
C ILE A 202 -8.00 11.21 4.51
N ASP A 203 -8.20 11.12 5.82
CA ASP A 203 -7.24 11.66 6.79
C ASP A 203 -6.00 10.75 6.88
N GLN A 204 -4.90 11.28 7.39
CA GLN A 204 -3.72 10.50 7.72
C GLN A 204 -4.09 9.38 8.71
N ASP A 205 -3.35 8.27 8.68
CA ASP A 205 -3.56 7.06 9.48
C ASP A 205 -4.91 6.35 9.24
N THR A 206 -5.67 6.77 8.22
CA THR A 206 -6.87 6.04 7.81
C THR A 206 -6.48 4.62 7.37
N ALA A 207 -7.19 3.64 7.91
CA ALA A 207 -7.07 2.25 7.48
C ALA A 207 -7.65 2.06 6.08
N LEU A 208 -6.89 1.42 5.22
CA LEU A 208 -7.24 1.09 3.85
C LEU A 208 -7.04 -0.41 3.64
N GLU A 209 -7.95 -1.06 2.94
CA GLU A 209 -7.82 -2.45 2.51
C GLU A 209 -7.51 -2.47 1.02
N MET A 210 -6.35 -3.01 0.70
CA MET A 210 -5.91 -3.22 -0.67
C MET A 210 -6.04 -4.70 -1.00
N VAL A 211 -6.49 -5.02 -2.21
CA VAL A 211 -6.50 -6.37 -2.77
C VAL A 211 -5.48 -6.49 -3.89
N LEU A 212 -4.77 -7.60 -3.94
CA LEU A 212 -3.88 -7.93 -5.05
C LEU A 212 -4.70 -8.35 -6.27
N GLU A 213 -4.56 -7.64 -7.36
CA GLU A 213 -5.24 -7.96 -8.63
C GLU A 213 -4.59 -9.15 -9.35
N ARG A 214 -3.30 -9.37 -9.15
CA ARG A 214 -2.51 -10.44 -9.76
C ARG A 214 -1.60 -11.10 -8.73
N PRO A 215 -1.21 -12.37 -8.94
CA PRO A 215 -0.26 -13.03 -8.09
C PRO A 215 1.04 -12.24 -7.98
N LEU A 216 1.58 -12.11 -6.78
CA LEU A 216 2.81 -11.40 -6.48
C LEU A 216 3.87 -12.39 -6.03
N THR A 217 4.96 -12.52 -6.79
CA THR A 217 6.09 -13.35 -6.40
C THR A 217 7.10 -12.51 -5.64
N VAL A 218 7.40 -12.92 -4.42
CA VAL A 218 8.31 -12.23 -3.51
C VAL A 218 9.46 -13.15 -3.16
N ASP A 219 10.66 -12.60 -3.18
CA ASP A 219 11.85 -13.28 -2.71
C ASP A 219 11.93 -13.14 -1.18
N VAL A 220 11.81 -14.27 -0.48
CA VAL A 220 11.72 -14.31 0.99
C VAL A 220 12.99 -13.79 1.66
N MET A 221 14.15 -14.00 1.08
CA MET A 221 15.41 -13.47 1.64
C MET A 221 15.40 -11.94 1.67
N ASN A 222 14.77 -11.32 0.69
CA ASN A 222 14.64 -9.88 0.59
C ASN A 222 13.43 -9.33 1.37
N ALA A 223 12.47 -10.17 1.74
CA ALA A 223 11.30 -9.78 2.52
C ALA A 223 11.56 -9.74 4.04
N THR A 224 12.60 -10.42 4.52
CA THR A 224 12.90 -10.50 5.96
C THR A 224 13.45 -9.17 6.47
N PRO A 225 12.85 -8.58 7.51
CA PRO A 225 13.37 -7.34 8.08
C PRO A 225 14.77 -7.57 8.66
N ALA A 226 15.69 -6.66 8.35
CA ALA A 226 17.11 -6.70 8.79
C ALA A 226 17.31 -6.82 10.32
N GLN A 227 16.25 -6.74 11.10
CA GLN A 227 16.29 -6.90 12.56
C GLN A 227 16.43 -8.35 13.03
N ALA A 228 16.12 -9.34 12.19
CA ALA A 228 16.32 -10.75 12.56
C ALA A 228 17.80 -11.13 12.60
N GLU A 229 18.62 -10.46 11.83
CA GLU A 229 20.08 -10.74 11.75
C GLU A 229 20.83 -10.24 13.00
N ASN A 230 20.31 -9.22 13.68
CA ASN A 230 20.94 -8.67 14.88
C ASN A 230 20.66 -9.49 16.16
N SER A 231 19.69 -10.40 16.13
CA SER A 231 19.41 -11.31 17.24
C SER A 231 20.29 -12.57 17.25
N ILE A 232 21.00 -12.84 16.15
CA ILE A 232 21.86 -14.03 15.99
C ILE A 232 23.34 -13.70 16.26
N ARG A 233 23.70 -12.41 16.36
CA ARG A 233 25.05 -12.06 16.79
C ARG A 233 25.19 -12.42 18.28
N PRO A 234 26.05 -13.39 18.63
CA PRO A 234 26.31 -13.68 20.03
C PRO A 234 26.82 -12.40 20.68
N ARG A 235 26.12 -11.96 21.71
CA ARG A 235 26.54 -10.82 22.53
C ARG A 235 27.88 -11.18 23.14
N VAL A 236 28.95 -10.70 22.52
CA VAL A 236 30.28 -10.80 23.13
C VAL A 236 30.25 -9.97 24.40
N THR A 237 29.95 -10.63 25.50
CA THR A 237 30.14 -10.08 26.84
C THR A 237 31.64 -9.94 27.04
N ASN A 238 32.17 -8.74 26.79
CA ASN A 238 33.53 -8.39 27.20
C ASN A 238 33.61 -8.49 28.72
N GLY A 239 33.88 -9.70 29.21
CA GLY A 239 34.14 -10.02 30.59
C GLY A 239 35.52 -9.56 31.07
N ASN A 240 36.00 -8.42 30.66
CA ASN A 240 37.27 -7.85 31.14
C ASN A 240 37.02 -6.44 31.71
N ARG A 241 36.24 -6.38 32.79
CA ARG A 241 36.30 -5.21 33.69
C ARG A 241 37.59 -5.38 34.51
N LEU A 242 38.59 -4.61 34.19
CA LEU A 242 39.75 -4.37 35.03
C LEU A 242 39.24 -3.85 36.40
N PRO A 243 39.76 -4.36 37.55
CA PRO A 243 39.36 -3.85 38.84
C PRO A 243 39.77 -2.38 39.00
N MET A 244 38.83 -1.55 39.37
CA MET A 244 39.12 -0.15 39.71
C MET A 244 40.06 -0.11 40.93
N PRO A 245 41.09 0.74 40.92
CA PRO A 245 41.91 0.95 42.11
C PRO A 245 41.07 1.61 43.22
N SER A 246 41.09 1.04 44.38
CA SER A 246 40.43 1.56 45.57
C SER A 246 40.96 2.96 45.92
N SER A 247 40.06 3.91 46.07
CA SER A 247 40.34 5.27 46.52
C SER A 247 40.86 5.23 47.98
N PRO A 248 41.93 5.95 48.33
CA PRO A 248 42.40 6.03 49.72
C PRO A 248 41.41 6.84 50.55
N ALA A 249 41.18 6.36 51.79
CA ALA A 249 40.34 7.01 52.80
C ALA A 249 40.91 8.37 53.24
N PRO A 250 40.03 9.33 53.52
CA PRO A 250 40.46 10.64 54.08
C PRO A 250 40.92 10.50 55.52
N LYS A 251 42.04 11.18 55.84
CA LYS A 251 42.52 11.40 57.19
C LYS A 251 41.71 12.50 57.90
#